data_1b7ea6cd6a3f400c3103059028da49a5
#
_entry.id   1b7ea6cd6a3f400c3103059028da49a5
#
_cell.length_a   1.000
_cell.length_b   1.000
_cell.length_c   1.000
_cell.angle_alpha   90.00
_cell.angle_beta   90.00
_cell.angle_gamma   90.00
#
_symmetry.space_group_name_H-M   'P 1'
#
loop_
_entity.id
_entity.type
_entity.pdbx_description
1 polymer ?
#
loop_
_entity_poly.entity_id
_entity_poly.type
_entity_poly.pdbx_seq_one_letter_code
_entity_poly.pdbx_strand_id
1 'polypeptide(L)'
;MREKYLFTAVGRLTRTRDQRGIECPMIILGGKEYLLDLQELLLWSCLNWRIVKKEEINALYDKLSNGSGYVPSRTLDACINRMITRGLIVSGSGETEYDALYDLLSSMYIIPICDKPLLQFLTVARLVLMNRVKISIARKILRRDQKSADEKRVMDLARQALLSTAEIIRCIEMDVTSLPDSDSIMEAIYNDRETTSDNIGDLVKAAPCTKEVLVAVANLYQRKQLIFDRV
;
A
#
# COMPACT_ATOMS: atom_id res chain seq x y z
N MET A 1 7.30 -24.71 -14.45
CA MET A 1 6.21 -23.71 -14.32
C MET A 1 6.82 -22.34 -14.43
N ARG A 2 6.13 -21.32 -15.02
CA ARG A 2 6.65 -19.92 -15.01
C ARG A 2 6.28 -19.29 -13.68
N GLU A 3 7.28 -18.81 -12.97
CA GLU A 3 7.12 -18.03 -11.75
C GLU A 3 6.26 -16.80 -12.01
N LYS A 4 5.36 -16.49 -11.09
CA LYS A 4 4.48 -15.31 -11.15
C LYS A 4 5.13 -14.18 -10.37
N TYR A 5 5.10 -12.97 -10.93
CA TYR A 5 5.62 -11.76 -10.28
C TYR A 5 4.53 -10.72 -10.17
N LEU A 6 4.39 -10.16 -8.98
CA LEU A 6 3.50 -9.03 -8.71
C LEU A 6 4.33 -7.85 -8.19
N PHE A 7 3.90 -6.64 -8.53
CA PHE A 7 4.60 -5.40 -8.19
C PHE A 7 3.63 -4.38 -7.61
N THR A 8 4.12 -3.58 -6.66
CA THR A 8 3.40 -2.42 -6.13
C THR A 8 4.36 -1.32 -5.70
N ALA A 9 3.86 -0.10 -5.60
CA ALA A 9 4.60 1.01 -5.02
C ALA A 9 4.37 1.07 -3.51
N VAL A 10 5.37 1.50 -2.76
CA VAL A 10 5.32 1.65 -1.31
C VAL A 10 5.74 3.06 -0.88
N GLY A 11 5.39 3.42 0.35
CA GLY A 11 5.64 4.73 0.90
C GLY A 11 4.55 5.76 0.57
N ARG A 12 4.76 6.99 1.00
CA ARG A 12 3.82 8.10 0.87
C ARG A 12 4.40 9.22 0.03
N LEU A 13 3.73 9.56 -1.08
CA LEU A 13 4.11 10.72 -1.90
C LEU A 13 3.83 12.02 -1.14
N THR A 14 4.82 12.88 -1.12
CA THR A 14 4.73 14.25 -0.63
C THR A 14 5.48 15.20 -1.58
N ARG A 15 5.49 16.48 -1.27
CA ARG A 15 6.22 17.50 -2.00
C ARG A 15 7.09 18.26 -1.06
N THR A 16 8.33 18.49 -1.47
CA THR A 16 9.26 19.39 -0.80
C THR A 16 9.61 20.54 -1.73
N ARG A 17 10.16 21.62 -1.19
CA ARG A 17 10.68 22.71 -2.01
C ARG A 17 12.19 22.71 -1.93
N ASP A 18 12.83 22.79 -3.09
CA ASP A 18 14.28 22.97 -3.15
C ASP A 18 14.69 24.40 -2.72
N GLN A 19 16.00 24.64 -2.67
CA GLN A 19 16.56 25.96 -2.30
C GLN A 19 16.12 27.10 -3.25
N ARG A 20 15.63 26.78 -4.45
CA ARG A 20 15.11 27.72 -5.46
C ARG A 20 13.59 27.89 -5.37
N GLY A 21 12.92 27.22 -4.41
CA GLY A 21 11.48 27.25 -4.25
C GLY A 21 10.72 26.35 -5.22
N ILE A 22 11.41 25.49 -5.98
CA ILE A 22 10.79 24.55 -6.93
C ILE A 22 10.24 23.36 -6.16
N GLU A 23 8.98 22.99 -6.43
CA GLU A 23 8.36 21.79 -5.83
C GLU A 23 8.97 20.53 -6.43
N CYS A 24 9.55 19.70 -5.57
CA CYS A 24 10.13 18.41 -5.92
C CYS A 24 9.27 17.26 -5.34
N PRO A 25 8.93 16.24 -6.15
CA PRO A 25 8.24 15.06 -5.65
C PRO A 25 9.17 14.22 -4.77
N MET A 26 8.65 13.76 -3.65
CA MET A 26 9.40 13.01 -2.66
C MET A 26 8.54 11.90 -2.09
N ILE A 27 9.13 10.72 -1.87
CA ILE A 27 8.49 9.61 -1.15
C ILE A 27 9.08 9.53 0.25
N ILE A 28 8.19 9.40 1.23
CA ILE A 28 8.57 9.03 2.60
C ILE A 28 8.31 7.54 2.76
N LEU A 29 9.36 6.79 3.14
CA LEU A 29 9.34 5.35 3.35
C LEU A 29 10.24 5.01 4.55
N GLY A 30 9.70 4.32 5.57
CA GLY A 30 10.43 3.99 6.79
C GLY A 30 11.05 5.21 7.48
N GLY A 31 10.36 6.36 7.44
CA GLY A 31 10.87 7.63 7.97
C GLY A 31 11.97 8.29 7.15
N LYS A 32 12.43 7.68 6.04
CA LYS A 32 13.45 8.24 5.13
C LYS A 32 12.80 8.95 3.96
N GLU A 33 13.49 9.98 3.46
CA GLU A 33 13.03 10.83 2.35
C GLU A 33 13.78 10.47 1.06
N TYR A 34 13.02 10.21 -0.01
CA TYR A 34 13.53 9.82 -1.32
C TYR A 34 13.03 10.80 -2.39
N LEU A 35 13.91 11.66 -2.89
CA LEU A 35 13.60 12.50 -4.04
C LEU A 35 13.44 11.64 -5.30
N LEU A 36 12.45 11.96 -6.12
CA LEU A 36 12.17 11.31 -7.37
C LEU A 36 12.49 12.22 -8.55
N ASP A 37 13.08 11.66 -9.60
CA ASP A 37 13.03 12.28 -10.91
C ASP A 37 11.66 12.06 -11.58
N LEU A 38 11.43 12.72 -12.70
CA LEU A 38 10.13 12.65 -13.37
C LEU A 38 9.79 11.23 -13.84
N GLN A 39 10.78 10.46 -14.31
CA GLN A 39 10.59 9.08 -14.73
C GLN A 39 10.19 8.17 -13.57
N GLU A 40 10.88 8.33 -12.43
CA GLU A 40 10.58 7.61 -11.19
C GLU A 40 9.19 7.98 -10.66
N LEU A 41 8.83 9.27 -10.71
CA LEU A 41 7.49 9.72 -10.29
C LEU A 41 6.37 9.11 -11.15
N LEU A 42 6.56 9.10 -12.48
CA LEU A 42 5.59 8.51 -13.40
C LEU A 42 5.43 7.01 -13.12
N LEU A 43 6.55 6.29 -13.01
CA LEU A 43 6.53 4.86 -12.72
C LEU A 43 5.90 4.55 -11.35
N TRP A 44 6.30 5.28 -10.29
CA TRP A 44 5.71 5.11 -8.96
C TRP A 44 4.20 5.38 -8.98
N SER A 45 3.78 6.43 -9.69
CA SER A 45 2.35 6.79 -9.82
C SER A 45 1.53 5.74 -10.57
N CYS A 46 2.15 5.03 -11.52
CA CYS A 46 1.51 3.90 -12.22
C CYS A 46 1.18 2.75 -11.27
N LEU A 47 2.05 2.51 -10.29
CA LEU A 47 1.99 1.36 -9.39
C LEU A 47 1.31 1.68 -8.06
N ASN A 48 1.20 2.97 -7.71
CA ASN A 48 0.59 3.38 -6.46
C ASN A 48 -0.90 2.99 -6.40
N TRP A 49 -1.28 2.31 -5.32
CA TRP A 49 -2.59 1.69 -5.10
C TRP A 49 -2.99 0.65 -6.13
N ARG A 50 -2.01 -0.04 -6.72
CA ARG A 50 -2.22 -1.16 -7.64
C ARG A 50 -1.25 -2.28 -7.33
N ILE A 51 -1.74 -3.50 -7.48
CA ILE A 51 -0.93 -4.70 -7.48
C ILE A 51 -1.02 -5.24 -8.90
N VAL A 52 0.09 -5.23 -9.63
CA VAL A 52 0.10 -5.50 -11.07
C VAL A 52 1.17 -6.52 -11.45
N LYS A 53 0.93 -7.20 -12.57
CA LYS A 53 1.93 -8.09 -13.17
C LYS A 53 2.96 -7.27 -13.96
N LYS A 54 4.14 -7.86 -14.19
CA LYS A 54 5.22 -7.19 -14.93
C LYS A 54 4.77 -6.70 -16.31
N GLU A 55 3.97 -7.49 -17.01
CA GLU A 55 3.49 -7.18 -18.36
C GLU A 55 2.56 -5.97 -18.40
N GLU A 56 1.84 -5.71 -17.30
CA GLU A 56 0.91 -4.59 -17.19
C GLU A 56 1.62 -3.24 -16.94
N ILE A 57 2.84 -3.28 -16.37
CA ILE A 57 3.60 -2.06 -16.03
C ILE A 57 3.87 -1.22 -17.26
N ASN A 58 4.30 -1.86 -18.37
CA ASN A 58 4.59 -1.18 -19.63
C ASN A 58 3.36 -0.40 -20.13
N ALA A 59 2.22 -1.07 -20.22
CA ALA A 59 0.98 -0.46 -20.70
C ALA A 59 0.50 0.70 -19.81
N LEU A 60 0.65 0.58 -18.49
CA LEU A 60 0.31 1.62 -17.53
C LEU A 60 1.24 2.82 -17.63
N TYR A 61 2.55 2.55 -17.76
CA TYR A 61 3.56 3.59 -17.91
C TYR A 61 3.37 4.37 -19.20
N ASP A 62 3.21 3.69 -20.35
CA ASP A 62 2.99 4.30 -21.65
C ASP A 62 1.73 5.18 -21.66
N LYS A 63 0.67 4.73 -21.03
CA LYS A 63 -0.56 5.52 -20.91
C LYS A 63 -0.37 6.84 -20.17
N LEU A 64 0.52 6.88 -19.17
CA LEU A 64 0.83 8.08 -18.38
C LEU A 64 1.87 8.97 -19.09
N SER A 65 2.87 8.37 -19.73
CA SER A 65 3.99 9.09 -20.36
C SER A 65 3.61 9.74 -21.68
N ASN A 66 2.78 9.09 -22.50
CA ASN A 66 2.38 9.56 -23.83
C ASN A 66 1.65 10.92 -23.83
N GLY A 67 1.08 11.35 -22.68
CA GLY A 67 0.44 12.65 -22.54
C GLY A 67 1.35 13.79 -22.05
N SER A 68 2.58 13.47 -21.61
CA SER A 68 3.45 14.39 -20.88
C SER A 68 4.53 15.08 -21.75
N GLY A 69 4.74 14.63 -22.98
CA GLY A 69 5.86 15.10 -23.84
C GLY A 69 7.24 14.77 -23.26
N TYR A 70 7.30 13.92 -22.24
CA TYR A 70 8.52 13.55 -21.55
C TYR A 70 9.33 12.52 -22.36
N VAL A 71 10.62 12.76 -22.49
CA VAL A 71 11.58 11.81 -23.10
C VAL A 71 12.30 11.08 -21.94
N PRO A 72 12.16 9.74 -21.83
CA PRO A 72 12.81 8.97 -20.78
C PRO A 72 14.35 9.07 -20.88
N SER A 73 15.01 9.28 -19.74
CA SER A 73 16.48 9.31 -19.66
C SER A 73 17.10 7.90 -19.60
N ARG A 74 16.29 6.88 -19.29
CA ARG A 74 16.71 5.47 -19.15
C ARG A 74 15.60 4.53 -19.61
N THR A 75 15.94 3.26 -19.84
CA THR A 75 14.93 2.22 -20.14
C THR A 75 14.00 2.01 -18.94
N LEU A 76 12.78 1.56 -19.19
CA LEU A 76 11.81 1.31 -18.14
C LEU A 76 12.29 0.23 -17.16
N ASP A 77 12.90 -0.85 -17.66
CA ASP A 77 13.47 -1.90 -16.80
C ASP A 77 14.59 -1.36 -15.89
N ALA A 78 15.47 -0.48 -16.41
CA ALA A 78 16.49 0.15 -15.58
C ALA A 78 15.86 1.06 -14.49
N CYS A 79 14.78 1.74 -14.82
CA CYS A 79 14.03 2.53 -13.85
C CYS A 79 13.37 1.64 -12.77
N ILE A 80 12.71 0.55 -13.16
CA ILE A 80 12.10 -0.43 -12.26
C ILE A 80 13.16 -0.98 -11.30
N ASN A 81 14.28 -1.48 -11.83
CA ASN A 81 15.35 -2.06 -11.01
C ASN A 81 15.91 -1.04 -10.01
N ARG A 82 16.12 0.21 -10.45
CA ARG A 82 16.55 1.29 -9.55
C ARG A 82 15.55 1.56 -8.43
N MET A 83 14.25 1.58 -8.74
CA MET A 83 13.20 1.80 -7.76
C MET A 83 13.08 0.63 -6.78
N ILE A 84 13.28 -0.61 -7.24
CA ILE A 84 13.34 -1.82 -6.38
C ILE A 84 14.54 -1.73 -5.45
N THR A 85 15.74 -1.40 -5.96
CA THR A 85 16.95 -1.23 -5.15
C THR A 85 16.79 -0.16 -4.06
N ARG A 86 16.03 0.91 -4.35
CA ARG A 86 15.69 1.95 -3.39
C ARG A 86 14.55 1.57 -2.43
N GLY A 87 13.91 0.42 -2.65
CA GLY A 87 12.76 -0.07 -1.88
C GLY A 87 11.44 0.66 -2.15
N LEU A 88 11.38 1.54 -3.17
CA LEU A 88 10.19 2.35 -3.51
C LEU A 88 9.16 1.57 -4.34
N ILE A 89 9.59 0.50 -4.96
CA ILE A 89 8.77 -0.54 -5.59
C ILE A 89 9.16 -1.86 -4.95
N VAL A 90 8.19 -2.65 -4.62
CA VAL A 90 8.37 -4.02 -4.12
C VAL A 90 7.80 -5.01 -5.10
N SER A 91 8.39 -6.20 -5.12
CA SER A 91 7.92 -7.33 -5.91
C SER A 91 7.75 -8.56 -5.04
N GLY A 92 6.72 -9.33 -5.30
CA GLY A 92 6.55 -10.66 -4.76
C GLY A 92 6.55 -11.68 -5.87
N SER A 93 7.06 -12.87 -5.59
CA SER A 93 7.17 -13.98 -6.52
C SER A 93 6.58 -15.27 -5.98
N GLY A 94 6.13 -16.16 -6.85
CA GLY A 94 5.59 -17.44 -6.42
C GLY A 94 5.15 -18.33 -7.59
N GLU A 95 4.82 -19.57 -7.29
CA GLU A 95 4.32 -20.53 -8.27
C GLU A 95 2.90 -20.17 -8.73
N THR A 96 2.10 -19.64 -7.80
CA THR A 96 0.74 -19.15 -8.04
C THR A 96 0.65 -17.63 -7.84
N GLU A 97 -0.42 -17.00 -8.33
CA GLU A 97 -0.69 -15.59 -8.06
C GLU A 97 -0.91 -15.34 -6.55
N TYR A 98 -1.44 -16.33 -5.84
CA TYR A 98 -1.61 -16.25 -4.40
C TYR A 98 -0.26 -16.25 -3.67
N ASP A 99 0.67 -17.15 -4.04
CA ASP A 99 2.01 -17.18 -3.45
C ASP A 99 2.77 -15.88 -3.72
N ALA A 100 2.67 -15.34 -4.94
CA ALA A 100 3.28 -14.06 -5.28
C ALA A 100 2.64 -12.90 -4.49
N LEU A 101 1.33 -12.93 -4.25
CA LEU A 101 0.64 -11.93 -3.44
C LEU A 101 1.04 -12.05 -1.96
N TYR A 102 1.18 -13.27 -1.45
CA TYR A 102 1.66 -13.51 -0.09
C TYR A 102 3.08 -12.98 0.10
N ASP A 103 4.00 -13.35 -0.80
CA ASP A 103 5.39 -12.89 -0.79
C ASP A 103 5.48 -11.35 -0.86
N LEU A 104 4.62 -10.74 -1.69
CA LEU A 104 4.55 -9.28 -1.83
C LEU A 104 4.09 -8.59 -0.55
N LEU A 105 3.06 -9.11 0.13
CA LEU A 105 2.36 -8.37 1.18
C LEU A 105 2.76 -8.76 2.61
N SER A 106 3.24 -9.99 2.85
CA SER A 106 3.47 -10.51 4.20
C SER A 106 4.34 -9.61 5.08
N SER A 107 5.40 -9.05 4.51
CA SER A 107 6.36 -8.18 5.20
C SER A 107 6.00 -6.68 5.16
N MET A 108 4.88 -6.30 4.49
CA MET A 108 4.50 -4.90 4.38
C MET A 108 3.76 -4.43 5.62
N TYR A 109 4.22 -3.31 6.20
CA TYR A 109 3.52 -2.60 7.26
C TYR A 109 2.34 -1.83 6.71
N ILE A 110 1.22 -1.88 7.43
CA ILE A 110 -0.05 -1.30 7.00
C ILE A 110 -0.29 0.00 7.74
N ILE A 111 -0.33 1.11 7.01
CA ILE A 111 -0.69 2.42 7.54
C ILE A 111 -2.09 2.79 7.05
N PRO A 112 -3.11 2.82 7.92
CA PRO A 112 -4.45 3.22 7.53
C PRO A 112 -4.49 4.71 7.17
N ILE A 113 -5.13 5.03 6.05
CA ILE A 113 -5.41 6.42 5.69
C ILE A 113 -6.59 6.87 6.56
N CYS A 114 -6.36 7.92 7.35
CA CYS A 114 -7.39 8.46 8.23
C CYS A 114 -8.49 9.11 7.39
N ASP A 115 -9.60 8.40 7.20
CA ASP A 115 -10.84 8.97 6.68
C ASP A 115 -11.42 9.93 7.74
N LYS A 116 -11.05 11.20 7.66
CA LYS A 116 -11.77 12.24 8.41
C LYS A 116 -13.04 12.56 7.63
N PRO A 117 -14.20 11.98 7.99
CA PRO A 117 -15.45 12.14 7.21
C PRO A 117 -15.85 13.61 7.08
N LEU A 118 -15.48 14.43 8.07
CA LEU A 118 -15.70 15.87 8.05
C LEU A 118 -14.90 16.55 6.93
N LEU A 119 -13.63 16.18 6.73
CA LEU A 119 -12.79 16.75 5.66
C LEU A 119 -13.25 16.30 4.29
N GLN A 120 -13.68 15.04 4.14
CA GLN A 120 -14.27 14.54 2.89
C GLN A 120 -15.56 15.30 2.59
N PHE A 121 -16.43 15.49 3.59
CA PHE A 121 -17.66 16.27 3.44
C PHE A 121 -17.37 17.72 3.05
N LEU A 122 -16.43 18.41 3.71
CA LEU A 122 -16.03 19.77 3.38
C LEU A 122 -15.42 19.88 1.98
N THR A 123 -14.61 18.90 1.56
CA THR A 123 -14.02 18.85 0.21
C THR A 123 -15.12 18.67 -0.84
N VAL A 124 -16.07 17.76 -0.61
CA VAL A 124 -17.20 17.54 -1.50
C VAL A 124 -18.14 18.74 -1.54
N ALA A 125 -18.42 19.35 -0.39
CA ALA A 125 -19.23 20.57 -0.33
C ALA A 125 -18.55 21.71 -1.13
N ARG A 126 -17.22 21.88 -1.00
CA ARG A 126 -16.45 22.85 -1.78
C ARG A 126 -16.48 22.56 -3.28
N LEU A 127 -16.33 21.28 -3.69
CA LEU A 127 -16.42 20.89 -5.10
C LEU A 127 -17.81 21.14 -5.70
N VAL A 128 -18.88 20.87 -4.95
CA VAL A 128 -20.26 21.13 -5.39
C VAL A 128 -20.51 22.62 -5.49
N LEU A 129 -20.11 23.40 -4.50
CA LEU A 129 -20.37 24.84 -4.43
C LEU A 129 -19.51 25.66 -5.40
N MET A 130 -18.21 25.33 -5.53
CA MET A 130 -17.27 26.13 -6.34
C MET A 130 -17.14 25.62 -7.79
N ASN A 131 -17.17 24.31 -8.02
CA ASN A 131 -16.92 23.72 -9.34
C ASN A 131 -18.18 23.21 -10.04
N ARG A 132 -19.38 23.45 -9.51
CA ARG A 132 -20.68 23.00 -10.06
C ARG A 132 -20.73 21.50 -10.38
N VAL A 133 -20.01 20.67 -9.62
CA VAL A 133 -20.04 19.21 -9.78
C VAL A 133 -21.44 18.71 -9.46
N LYS A 134 -22.01 17.86 -10.33
CA LYS A 134 -23.33 17.30 -10.12
C LYS A 134 -23.39 16.51 -8.79
N ILE A 135 -24.45 16.76 -8.01
CA ILE A 135 -24.70 16.12 -6.70
C ILE A 135 -24.65 14.57 -6.78
N SER A 136 -25.00 13.99 -7.94
CA SER A 136 -24.91 12.55 -8.18
C SER A 136 -23.47 12.02 -8.15
N ILE A 137 -22.49 12.82 -8.62
CA ILE A 137 -21.04 12.48 -8.56
C ILE A 137 -20.55 12.67 -7.13
N ALA A 138 -20.96 13.75 -6.47
CA ALA A 138 -20.64 14.01 -5.07
C ALA A 138 -21.15 12.88 -4.14
N ARG A 139 -22.36 12.37 -4.37
CA ARG A 139 -22.90 11.19 -3.65
C ARG A 139 -22.08 9.92 -3.86
N LYS A 140 -21.51 9.69 -5.06
CA LYS A 140 -20.61 8.54 -5.30
C LYS A 140 -19.34 8.64 -4.50
N ILE A 141 -18.77 9.84 -4.33
CA ILE A 141 -17.56 10.09 -3.52
C ILE A 141 -17.84 9.90 -2.02
N LEU A 142 -19.05 10.28 -1.57
CA LEU A 142 -19.47 10.13 -0.17
C LEU A 142 -20.00 8.73 0.18
N ARG A 143 -20.28 7.87 -0.82
CA ARG A 143 -20.69 6.50 -0.54
C ARG A 143 -19.53 5.78 0.15
N ARG A 144 -19.67 5.56 1.43
CA ARG A 144 -18.80 4.65 2.19
C ARG A 144 -18.90 3.27 1.53
N ASP A 145 -17.79 2.81 0.95
CA ASP A 145 -17.69 1.41 0.54
C ASP A 145 -17.95 0.54 1.77
N GLN A 146 -18.91 -0.37 1.66
CA GLN A 146 -19.18 -1.32 2.73
C GLN A 146 -17.96 -2.24 2.84
N LYS A 147 -17.26 -2.14 3.96
CA LYS A 147 -16.15 -3.01 4.29
C LYS A 147 -16.67 -4.39 4.67
N SER A 148 -16.02 -5.43 4.20
CA SER A 148 -16.26 -6.81 4.70
C SER A 148 -15.91 -6.92 6.19
N ALA A 149 -16.27 -8.02 6.83
CA ALA A 149 -15.91 -8.28 8.22
C ALA A 149 -14.37 -8.29 8.39
N ASP A 150 -13.67 -8.96 7.47
CA ASP A 150 -12.20 -9.06 7.48
C ASP A 150 -11.54 -7.72 7.22
N GLU A 151 -12.04 -6.94 6.26
CA GLU A 151 -11.56 -5.57 6.00
C GLU A 151 -11.71 -4.65 7.22
N LYS A 152 -12.80 -4.78 7.98
CA LYS A 152 -12.99 -4.03 9.22
C LYS A 152 -11.96 -4.46 10.26
N ARG A 153 -11.81 -5.78 10.46
CA ARG A 153 -10.88 -6.34 11.45
C ARG A 153 -9.43 -5.94 11.16
N VAL A 154 -8.99 -6.02 9.89
CA VAL A 154 -7.67 -5.54 9.44
C VAL A 154 -7.50 -4.06 9.76
N MET A 155 -8.47 -3.21 9.41
CA MET A 155 -8.40 -1.77 9.66
C MET A 155 -8.41 -1.42 11.16
N ASP A 156 -9.13 -2.17 11.97
CA ASP A 156 -9.24 -1.91 13.40
C ASP A 156 -7.93 -2.27 14.12
N LEU A 157 -7.26 -3.35 13.73
CA LEU A 157 -5.91 -3.71 14.22
C LEU A 157 -4.87 -2.69 13.74
N ALA A 158 -4.83 -2.37 12.46
CA ALA A 158 -3.88 -1.41 11.89
C ALA A 158 -4.00 0.02 12.43
N ARG A 159 -5.16 0.40 13.02
CA ARG A 159 -5.35 1.69 13.70
C ARG A 159 -4.78 1.71 15.11
N GLN A 160 -4.64 0.56 15.74
CA GLN A 160 -4.17 0.44 17.12
C GLN A 160 -2.64 0.39 17.16
N ALA A 161 -2.02 -0.26 16.18
CA ALA A 161 -0.58 -0.43 16.11
C ALA A 161 -0.06 -0.46 14.68
N LEU A 162 1.22 -0.15 14.50
CA LEU A 162 1.92 -0.33 13.23
C LEU A 162 2.28 -1.81 13.09
N LEU A 163 1.51 -2.53 12.30
CA LEU A 163 1.64 -3.97 12.11
C LEU A 163 1.95 -4.30 10.65
N SER A 164 2.77 -5.32 10.44
CA SER A 164 2.92 -5.96 9.14
C SER A 164 1.67 -6.81 8.82
N THR A 165 1.50 -7.16 7.56
CA THR A 165 0.41 -8.06 7.15
C THR A 165 0.50 -9.41 7.86
N ALA A 166 1.71 -9.97 8.04
CA ALA A 166 1.92 -11.23 8.75
C ALA A 166 1.52 -11.13 10.23
N GLU A 167 1.85 -10.03 10.90
CA GLU A 167 1.43 -9.79 12.29
C GLU A 167 -0.09 -9.63 12.41
N ILE A 168 -0.74 -8.99 11.44
CA ILE A 168 -2.21 -8.91 11.40
C ILE A 168 -2.83 -10.31 11.22
N ILE A 169 -2.26 -11.15 10.34
CA ILE A 169 -2.71 -12.54 10.18
C ILE A 169 -2.59 -13.28 11.52
N ARG A 170 -1.48 -13.13 12.23
CA ARG A 170 -1.27 -13.75 13.54
C ARG A 170 -2.28 -13.27 14.57
N CYS A 171 -2.53 -11.96 14.66
CA CYS A 171 -3.55 -11.41 15.54
C CYS A 171 -4.95 -11.99 15.24
N ILE A 172 -5.28 -12.13 13.96
CA ILE A 172 -6.58 -12.67 13.55
C ILE A 172 -6.67 -14.17 13.85
N GLU A 173 -5.61 -14.94 13.64
CA GLU A 173 -5.54 -16.36 13.99
C GLU A 173 -5.73 -16.59 15.49
N MET A 174 -5.11 -15.74 16.32
CA MET A 174 -5.22 -15.79 17.79
C MET A 174 -6.45 -15.09 18.36
N ASP A 175 -7.36 -14.63 17.51
CA ASP A 175 -8.58 -13.89 17.87
C ASP A 175 -8.34 -12.63 18.70
N VAL A 176 -7.19 -11.97 18.49
CA VAL A 176 -6.84 -10.71 19.15
C VAL A 176 -7.70 -9.59 18.57
N THR A 177 -8.36 -8.83 19.45
CA THR A 177 -9.24 -7.71 19.06
C THR A 177 -8.73 -6.35 19.55
N SER A 178 -7.82 -6.34 20.52
CA SER A 178 -7.31 -5.11 21.13
C SER A 178 -5.81 -5.20 21.41
N LEU A 179 -5.09 -4.14 21.07
CA LEU A 179 -3.64 -3.99 21.23
C LEU A 179 -3.37 -2.61 21.87
N PRO A 180 -3.66 -2.42 23.17
CA PRO A 180 -3.61 -1.11 23.80
C PRO A 180 -2.20 -0.55 23.95
N ASP A 181 -1.18 -1.40 24.03
CA ASP A 181 0.21 -1.03 24.24
C ASP A 181 1.20 -2.03 23.58
N SER A 182 2.49 -1.70 23.65
CA SER A 182 3.57 -2.53 23.09
C SER A 182 3.68 -3.90 23.77
N ASP A 183 3.40 -3.99 25.06
CA ASP A 183 3.49 -5.25 25.81
C ASP A 183 2.39 -6.21 25.34
N SER A 184 1.18 -5.69 25.10
CA SER A 184 0.08 -6.46 24.50
C SER A 184 0.40 -6.98 23.12
N ILE A 185 1.15 -6.22 22.30
CA ILE A 185 1.61 -6.65 20.97
C ILE A 185 2.62 -7.80 21.12
N MET A 186 3.60 -7.62 22.01
CA MET A 186 4.61 -8.64 22.28
C MET A 186 3.98 -9.94 22.79
N GLU A 187 3.02 -9.84 23.72
CA GLU A 187 2.31 -11.00 24.26
C GLU A 187 1.42 -11.67 23.21
N ALA A 188 0.70 -10.90 22.39
CA ALA A 188 -0.24 -11.45 21.41
C ALA A 188 0.47 -12.10 20.21
N ILE A 189 1.60 -11.56 19.77
CA ILE A 189 2.25 -11.97 18.52
C ILE A 189 3.50 -12.83 18.79
N TYR A 190 4.30 -12.47 19.81
CA TYR A 190 5.63 -12.99 20.06
C TYR A 190 5.77 -13.72 21.40
N ASN A 191 4.66 -14.18 22.01
CA ASN A 191 4.69 -14.80 23.34
C ASN A 191 5.35 -16.18 23.34
N ASP A 192 5.46 -16.85 22.19
CA ASP A 192 6.24 -18.07 22.05
C ASP A 192 7.72 -17.74 21.76
N ARG A 193 8.61 -18.62 22.18
CA ARG A 193 10.08 -18.42 22.01
C ARG A 193 10.55 -18.60 20.57
N GLU A 194 9.67 -19.02 19.68
CA GLU A 194 10.00 -19.41 18.31
C GLU A 194 9.62 -18.31 17.32
N THR A 195 8.61 -17.49 17.62
CA THR A 195 8.13 -16.41 16.73
C THR A 195 9.04 -15.18 16.84
N THR A 196 9.52 -14.73 15.68
CA THR A 196 10.32 -13.51 15.54
C THR A 196 9.78 -12.68 14.38
N SER A 197 10.17 -11.40 14.28
CA SER A 197 9.82 -10.54 13.15
C SER A 197 10.29 -11.11 11.80
N ASP A 198 11.36 -11.91 11.80
CA ASP A 198 11.92 -12.45 10.58
C ASP A 198 11.21 -13.71 10.09
N ASN A 199 10.65 -14.53 11.01
CA ASN A 199 10.02 -15.81 10.64
C ASN A 199 8.49 -15.82 10.71
N ILE A 200 7.87 -14.80 11.27
CA ILE A 200 6.40 -14.73 11.41
C ILE A 200 5.69 -14.90 10.08
N GLY A 201 6.26 -14.37 8.98
CA GLY A 201 5.75 -14.55 7.64
C GLY A 201 5.64 -16.04 7.26
N ASP A 202 6.66 -16.84 7.56
CA ASP A 202 6.63 -18.28 7.24
C ASP A 202 5.65 -19.04 8.13
N LEU A 203 5.56 -18.68 9.41
CA LEU A 203 4.67 -19.33 10.37
C LEU A 203 3.18 -19.16 10.03
N VAL A 204 2.77 -17.94 9.65
CA VAL A 204 1.35 -17.64 9.38
C VAL A 204 0.92 -17.95 7.94
N LYS A 205 1.84 -18.38 7.08
CA LYS A 205 1.53 -18.69 5.67
C LYS A 205 0.46 -19.75 5.52
N ALA A 206 0.46 -20.76 6.40
CA ALA A 206 -0.50 -21.86 6.40
C ALA A 206 -1.72 -21.63 7.30
N ALA A 207 -1.83 -20.47 7.95
CA ALA A 207 -2.96 -20.18 8.84
C ALA A 207 -4.28 -20.12 8.04
N PRO A 208 -5.39 -20.64 8.60
CA PRO A 208 -6.67 -20.73 7.89
C PRO A 208 -7.20 -19.37 7.38
N CYS A 209 -6.93 -18.29 8.11
CA CYS A 209 -7.40 -16.93 7.79
C CYS A 209 -6.50 -16.17 6.80
N THR A 210 -5.35 -16.71 6.40
CA THR A 210 -4.33 -16.00 5.61
C THR A 210 -4.90 -15.48 4.30
N LYS A 211 -5.65 -16.30 3.59
CA LYS A 211 -6.23 -15.94 2.29
C LYS A 211 -7.21 -14.78 2.40
N GLU A 212 -8.10 -14.84 3.36
CA GLU A 212 -9.13 -13.83 3.61
C GLU A 212 -8.50 -12.50 4.00
N VAL A 213 -7.47 -12.53 4.85
CA VAL A 213 -6.74 -11.33 5.29
C VAL A 213 -5.95 -10.72 4.13
N LEU A 214 -5.23 -11.51 3.34
CA LEU A 214 -4.51 -11.00 2.15
C LEU A 214 -5.45 -10.31 1.16
N VAL A 215 -6.59 -10.94 0.88
CA VAL A 215 -7.60 -10.35 -0.02
C VAL A 215 -8.16 -9.06 0.58
N ALA A 216 -8.42 -9.02 1.88
CA ALA A 216 -8.90 -7.83 2.58
C ALA A 216 -7.86 -6.69 2.49
N VAL A 217 -6.58 -6.97 2.76
CA VAL A 217 -5.48 -6.01 2.66
C VAL A 217 -5.34 -5.48 1.22
N ALA A 218 -5.32 -6.37 0.22
CA ALA A 218 -5.23 -5.99 -1.18
C ALA A 218 -6.40 -5.09 -1.62
N ASN A 219 -7.64 -5.44 -1.22
CA ASN A 219 -8.83 -4.66 -1.50
C ASN A 219 -8.79 -3.27 -0.85
N LEU A 220 -8.41 -3.18 0.42
CA LEU A 220 -8.26 -1.92 1.15
C LEU A 220 -7.22 -1.02 0.49
N TYR A 221 -6.10 -1.59 0.05
CA TYR A 221 -5.06 -0.87 -0.68
C TYR A 221 -5.57 -0.32 -2.02
N GLN A 222 -6.19 -1.16 -2.85
CA GLN A 222 -6.73 -0.75 -4.15
C GLN A 222 -7.85 0.31 -4.02
N ARG A 223 -8.61 0.28 -2.91
CA ARG A 223 -9.61 1.31 -2.56
C ARG A 223 -8.99 2.55 -1.90
N LYS A 224 -7.66 2.65 -1.81
CA LYS A 224 -6.93 3.78 -1.23
C LYS A 224 -7.25 4.04 0.24
N GLN A 225 -7.54 2.99 1.00
CA GLN A 225 -7.87 3.09 2.42
C GLN A 225 -6.65 2.84 3.32
N LEU A 226 -5.58 2.31 2.76
CA LEU A 226 -4.29 2.13 3.41
C LEU A 226 -3.14 2.40 2.43
N ILE A 227 -1.96 2.58 2.98
CA ILE A 227 -0.69 2.59 2.26
C ILE A 227 0.23 1.54 2.87
N PHE A 228 1.15 1.04 2.07
CA PHE A 228 2.21 0.15 2.53
C PHE A 228 3.45 0.95 2.90
N ASP A 229 4.11 0.56 3.99
CA ASP A 229 5.40 1.06 4.42
C ASP A 229 6.36 -0.10 4.69
N ARG A 230 7.64 0.20 4.83
CA ARG A 230 8.71 -0.72 5.24
C ARG A 230 9.51 -0.04 6.34
N VAL A 231 9.72 -0.74 7.42
CA VAL A 231 10.57 -0.30 8.54
C VAL A 231 12.02 -0.70 8.31
#